data_8b87eac164235131fcd11ec79e7997fa
#
_entry.id   8b87eac164235131fcd11ec79e7997fa
#
_cell.length_a   1.000
_cell.length_b   1.000
_cell.length_c   1.000
_cell.angle_alpha   90.00
_cell.angle_beta   90.00
_cell.angle_gamma   90.00
#
_symmetry.space_group_name_H-M   'P 1'
#
loop_
_entity.id
_entity.type
_entity.pdbx_description
1 polymer ?
#
loop_
_entity_poly.entity_id
_entity_poly.type
_entity_poly.pdbx_seq_one_letter_code
_entity_poly.pdbx_strand_id
1 'polypeptide(L)'
;MHLTRRDCFRWGSAALATAGLSACATHPMPNAQTVNAAGTGFQRKRLGAATITAVSDGVARRPLDASFVRNIPLAQVQATLAAQQLPTTHIDVPYTCYVIEAQGKRYLLDTGFADNGGPGTGLLHTHLQAAGIAPASIDTIILSHLHGDHINGLRRKNGELVYPQATVYVAQPEMAFWGDDARMQAAPEAARGGFQNVRRVFNGYPQDKLKLFVPGTRIDGVIDTVPAFGHTPGHTMLAIGSGKERFTFLGDTTNYPYLFVRHPSWHVMFDMSPEQAATTRQAQLARLAQEGSWVGGFHFPLPGFGRLQTRSEGFDWLT
;
A
#
# COMPACT_ATOMS: atom_id res chain seq x y z
N MET A 1 6.86 22.60 85.19
CA MET A 1 8.17 23.24 85.48
C MET A 1 8.63 23.85 84.16
N HIS A 2 8.55 25.14 84.12
CA HIS A 2 9.40 26.18 83.57
C HIS A 2 9.78 26.07 82.08
N LEU A 3 9.18 26.92 81.21
CA LEU A 3 9.62 28.26 80.79
C LEU A 3 11.03 28.24 80.16
N THR A 4 11.28 28.82 78.98
CA THR A 4 11.09 30.19 78.42
C THR A 4 11.55 30.19 76.99
N ARG A 5 10.87 30.77 76.05
CA ARG A 5 10.89 32.12 75.46
C ARG A 5 12.14 32.53 74.64
N ARG A 6 11.77 33.05 73.42
CA ARG A 6 12.40 34.14 72.67
C ARG A 6 13.46 33.72 71.62
N ASP A 7 13.63 34.31 70.43
CA ASP A 7 12.90 35.35 69.67
C ASP A 7 13.45 35.32 68.24
N CYS A 8 12.62 35.72 67.30
CA CYS A 8 12.92 36.49 66.08
C CYS A 8 14.12 36.12 65.16
N PHE A 9 13.86 35.81 63.91
CA PHE A 9 14.04 36.84 62.85
C PHE A 9 13.42 36.35 61.53
N ARG A 10 12.71 37.27 60.89
CA ARG A 10 12.14 37.20 59.55
C ARG A 10 13.25 37.11 58.50
N TRP A 11 13.02 36.32 57.45
CA TRP A 11 13.33 36.74 56.08
C TRP A 11 12.44 35.88 55.16
N GLY A 12 11.63 36.56 54.36
CA GLY A 12 10.79 35.96 53.36
C GLY A 12 11.59 35.55 52.15
N SER A 13 11.24 34.45 51.59
CA SER A 13 11.63 34.09 50.24
C SER A 13 10.41 33.61 49.49
N ALA A 14 9.97 34.39 48.53
CA ALA A 14 8.89 34.09 47.61
C ALA A 14 9.29 32.89 46.76
N ALA A 15 8.58 31.78 46.89
CA ALA A 15 8.69 30.67 45.96
C ALA A 15 7.88 31.04 44.70
N LEU A 16 8.53 31.36 43.60
CA LEU A 16 7.95 31.42 42.28
C LEU A 16 7.61 29.96 41.87
N ALA A 17 6.33 29.68 41.83
CA ALA A 17 5.82 28.46 41.16
C ALA A 17 5.95 28.70 39.65
N THR A 18 6.98 28.13 39.03
CA THR A 18 7.04 27.98 37.57
C THR A 18 6.10 26.88 37.15
N ALA A 19 4.93 27.25 36.64
CA ALA A 19 4.06 26.37 35.90
C ALA A 19 4.80 25.92 34.64
N GLY A 20 5.31 24.69 34.64
CA GLY A 20 5.86 24.04 33.46
C GLY A 20 4.75 23.79 32.46
N LEU A 21 4.63 24.64 31.46
CA LEU A 21 3.88 24.35 30.25
C LEU A 21 4.63 23.22 29.53
N SER A 22 4.12 21.98 29.67
CA SER A 22 4.48 20.89 28.74
C SER A 22 4.02 21.27 27.36
N ALA A 23 4.90 21.87 26.59
CA ALA A 23 4.70 22.03 25.16
C ALA A 23 4.68 20.61 24.55
N CYS A 24 3.50 20.13 24.19
CA CYS A 24 3.40 19.03 23.23
C CYS A 24 4.14 19.48 21.97
N ALA A 25 5.35 18.98 21.79
CA ALA A 25 6.08 19.14 20.55
C ALA A 25 5.31 18.40 19.45
N THR A 26 4.46 19.14 18.74
CA THR A 26 3.94 18.71 17.45
C THR A 26 5.14 18.67 16.51
N HIS A 27 5.68 17.48 16.26
CA HIS A 27 6.63 17.29 15.18
C HIS A 27 5.91 17.69 13.89
N PRO A 28 6.42 18.64 13.12
CA PRO A 28 5.85 18.91 11.81
C PRO A 28 6.00 17.63 10.99
N MET A 29 4.86 17.07 10.56
CA MET A 29 4.86 16.03 9.53
C MET A 29 5.64 16.58 8.34
N PRO A 30 6.50 15.77 7.68
CA PRO A 30 7.11 16.22 6.44
C PRO A 30 5.98 16.66 5.52
N ASN A 31 6.07 17.89 5.00
CA ASN A 31 5.14 18.46 4.05
C ASN A 31 4.70 17.36 3.08
N ALA A 32 3.39 17.17 2.93
CA ALA A 32 2.85 16.41 1.82
C ALA A 32 3.31 17.14 0.55
N GLN A 33 4.52 16.80 0.12
CA GLN A 33 5.04 17.29 -1.14
C GLN A 33 4.03 16.82 -2.16
N THR A 34 3.40 17.78 -2.81
CA THR A 34 2.71 17.56 -4.09
C THR A 34 3.46 16.44 -4.79
N VAL A 35 2.73 15.40 -5.22
CA VAL A 35 3.28 14.29 -5.99
C VAL A 35 3.84 14.88 -7.27
N ASN A 36 4.98 15.56 -7.14
CA ASN A 36 5.67 16.20 -8.24
C ASN A 36 6.47 15.14 -8.97
N ALA A 37 6.16 15.00 -10.24
CA ALA A 37 6.86 14.23 -11.25
C ALA A 37 8.35 14.64 -11.47
N ALA A 38 8.98 15.31 -10.54
CA ALA A 38 10.38 15.77 -10.63
C ALA A 38 11.39 14.78 -10.04
N GLY A 39 10.97 13.57 -9.66
CA GLY A 39 11.86 12.51 -9.19
C GLY A 39 12.14 11.47 -10.29
N THR A 40 13.14 10.63 -10.07
CA THR A 40 13.55 9.54 -10.96
C THR A 40 12.47 8.47 -11.21
N GLY A 41 11.28 8.60 -10.61
CA GLY A 41 10.17 7.64 -10.69
C GLY A 41 10.38 6.36 -9.87
N PHE A 42 11.45 6.27 -9.08
CA PHE A 42 11.73 5.15 -8.21
C PHE A 42 12.47 5.55 -6.94
N GLN A 43 12.40 4.70 -5.93
CA GLN A 43 13.21 4.78 -4.71
C GLN A 43 13.72 3.40 -4.34
N ARG A 44 14.93 3.34 -3.76
CA ARG A 44 15.57 2.06 -3.42
C ARG A 44 15.93 2.01 -1.95
N LYS A 45 15.70 0.84 -1.34
CA LYS A 45 16.04 0.55 0.06
C LYS A 45 16.67 -0.82 0.18
N ARG A 46 17.79 -0.92 0.88
CA ARG A 46 18.39 -2.20 1.26
C ARG A 46 17.85 -2.62 2.62
N LEU A 47 17.39 -3.86 2.72
CA LEU A 47 16.91 -4.50 3.94
C LEU A 47 17.57 -5.89 4.07
N GLY A 48 18.51 -6.02 5.01
CA GLY A 48 19.32 -7.23 5.13
C GLY A 48 20.04 -7.57 3.82
N ALA A 49 19.85 -8.78 3.33
CA ALA A 49 20.42 -9.27 2.07
C ALA A 49 19.60 -8.89 0.82
N ALA A 50 18.40 -8.31 0.99
CA ALA A 50 17.54 -7.94 -0.12
C ALA A 50 17.67 -6.44 -0.47
N THR A 51 17.51 -6.13 -1.74
CA THR A 51 17.27 -4.77 -2.21
C THR A 51 15.83 -4.66 -2.69
N ILE A 52 15.12 -3.64 -2.22
CA ILE A 52 13.73 -3.37 -2.59
C ILE A 52 13.66 -2.04 -3.30
N THR A 53 13.12 -2.02 -4.50
CA THR A 53 12.93 -0.81 -5.30
C THR A 53 11.44 -0.56 -5.48
N ALA A 54 10.93 0.53 -4.91
CA ALA A 54 9.61 1.06 -5.22
C ALA A 54 9.68 1.79 -6.56
N VAL A 55 8.81 1.45 -7.49
CA VAL A 55 8.80 1.97 -8.86
C VAL A 55 7.40 2.46 -9.20
N SER A 56 7.27 3.74 -9.51
CA SER A 56 6.00 4.34 -9.86
C SER A 56 5.56 3.91 -11.28
N ASP A 57 4.31 3.46 -11.41
CA ASP A 57 3.64 3.32 -12.71
C ASP A 57 2.90 4.62 -13.11
N GLY A 58 2.96 5.63 -12.24
CA GLY A 58 2.35 6.93 -12.46
C GLY A 58 1.30 7.29 -11.42
N VAL A 59 0.50 8.30 -11.75
CA VAL A 59 -0.54 8.86 -10.88
C VAL A 59 -1.77 9.18 -11.72
N ALA A 60 -2.96 8.80 -11.25
CA ALA A 60 -4.21 9.22 -11.86
C ALA A 60 -4.99 10.14 -10.91
N ARG A 61 -5.45 11.27 -11.42
CA ARG A 61 -6.35 12.16 -10.67
C ARG A 61 -7.78 11.67 -10.74
N ARG A 62 -8.40 11.52 -9.58
CA ARG A 62 -9.78 11.11 -9.43
C ARG A 62 -10.57 12.18 -8.65
N PRO A 63 -11.72 12.66 -9.15
CA PRO A 63 -12.62 13.49 -8.36
C PRO A 63 -12.99 12.78 -7.05
N LEU A 64 -13.02 13.52 -5.96
CA LEU A 64 -13.47 13.02 -4.65
C LEU A 64 -14.95 13.33 -4.48
N ASP A 65 -15.74 12.29 -4.38
CA ASP A 65 -17.18 12.35 -4.09
C ASP A 65 -17.56 11.39 -2.94
N ALA A 66 -18.82 11.36 -2.58
CA ALA A 66 -19.32 10.53 -1.47
C ALA A 66 -19.21 9.01 -1.72
N SER A 67 -18.94 8.58 -2.96
CA SER A 67 -18.79 7.16 -3.27
C SER A 67 -17.41 6.61 -2.92
N PHE A 68 -16.38 7.46 -2.81
CA PHE A 68 -15.00 7.02 -2.60
C PHE A 68 -14.79 6.35 -1.24
N VAL A 69 -15.40 6.90 -0.18
CA VAL A 69 -15.47 6.27 1.16
C VAL A 69 -16.93 6.05 1.50
N ARG A 70 -17.37 4.80 1.49
CA ARG A 70 -18.82 4.47 1.48
C ARG A 70 -19.52 4.60 2.83
N ASN A 71 -18.82 4.46 3.93
CA ASN A 71 -19.38 4.45 5.29
C ASN A 71 -19.14 5.74 6.08
N ILE A 72 -18.58 6.77 5.45
CA ILE A 72 -18.22 8.03 6.10
C ILE A 72 -18.76 9.21 5.26
N PRO A 73 -19.35 10.24 5.90
CA PRO A 73 -19.79 11.44 5.19
C PRO A 73 -18.64 12.12 4.46
N LEU A 74 -18.86 12.58 3.22
CA LEU A 74 -17.84 13.24 2.40
C LEU A 74 -17.16 14.41 3.13
N ALA A 75 -17.92 15.21 3.88
CA ALA A 75 -17.36 16.32 4.65
C ALA A 75 -16.30 15.88 5.67
N GLN A 76 -16.47 14.72 6.29
CA GLN A 76 -15.48 14.16 7.23
C GLN A 76 -14.23 13.66 6.50
N VAL A 77 -14.39 13.04 5.31
CA VAL A 77 -13.27 12.63 4.46
C VAL A 77 -12.47 13.87 4.03
N GLN A 78 -13.17 14.92 3.58
CA GLN A 78 -12.55 16.19 3.20
C GLN A 78 -11.81 16.86 4.37
N ALA A 79 -12.41 16.86 5.57
CA ALA A 79 -11.77 17.39 6.78
C ALA A 79 -10.47 16.62 7.12
N THR A 80 -10.48 15.29 6.97
CA THR A 80 -9.29 14.46 7.18
C THR A 80 -8.16 14.80 6.20
N LEU A 81 -8.48 15.04 4.93
CA LEU A 81 -7.50 15.44 3.93
C LEU A 81 -6.98 16.86 4.19
N ALA A 82 -7.88 17.81 4.50
CA ALA A 82 -7.53 19.19 4.83
C ALA A 82 -6.58 19.29 6.02
N ALA A 83 -6.80 18.49 7.07
CA ALA A 83 -5.92 18.41 8.24
C ALA A 83 -4.50 17.92 7.90
N GLN A 84 -4.31 17.30 6.75
CA GLN A 84 -3.02 16.84 6.20
C GLN A 84 -2.52 17.74 5.06
N GLN A 85 -3.16 18.90 4.83
CA GLN A 85 -2.83 19.84 3.76
C GLN A 85 -2.93 19.21 2.36
N LEU A 86 -3.83 18.23 2.19
CA LEU A 86 -4.08 17.55 0.92
C LEU A 86 -5.32 18.14 0.22
N PRO A 87 -5.41 18.02 -1.12
CA PRO A 87 -6.60 18.42 -1.87
C PRO A 87 -7.88 17.77 -1.35
N THR A 88 -8.96 18.54 -1.27
CA THR A 88 -10.27 18.07 -0.77
C THR A 88 -11.30 17.83 -1.86
N THR A 89 -10.99 18.16 -3.12
CA THR A 89 -11.87 18.01 -4.28
C THR A 89 -11.50 16.83 -5.17
N HIS A 90 -10.30 16.29 -5.00
CA HIS A 90 -9.79 15.16 -5.77
C HIS A 90 -8.75 14.39 -4.95
N ILE A 91 -8.47 13.19 -5.40
CA ILE A 91 -7.37 12.36 -4.91
C ILE A 91 -6.45 12.06 -6.09
N ASP A 92 -5.17 12.33 -5.92
CA ASP A 92 -4.13 11.87 -6.82
C ASP A 92 -3.74 10.46 -6.36
N VAL A 93 -4.22 9.45 -7.09
CA VAL A 93 -4.02 8.03 -6.79
C VAL A 93 -2.71 7.57 -7.40
N PRO A 94 -1.66 7.32 -6.59
CA PRO A 94 -0.41 6.76 -7.09
C PRO A 94 -0.55 5.28 -7.38
N TYR A 95 0.30 4.77 -8.28
CA TYR A 95 0.46 3.36 -8.60
C TYR A 95 1.93 3.00 -8.43
N THR A 96 2.25 2.20 -7.43
CA THR A 96 3.63 1.87 -7.04
C THR A 96 3.81 0.36 -7.01
N CYS A 97 4.57 -0.15 -7.98
CA CYS A 97 5.04 -1.53 -8.01
C CYS A 97 6.36 -1.66 -7.25
N TYR A 98 6.73 -2.89 -6.89
CA TYR A 98 7.99 -3.12 -6.17
C TYR A 98 8.81 -4.20 -6.86
N VAL A 99 10.10 -3.94 -7.04
CA VAL A 99 11.07 -4.97 -7.42
C VAL A 99 11.87 -5.38 -6.19
N ILE A 100 11.88 -6.67 -5.91
CA ILE A 100 12.71 -7.27 -4.85
C ILE A 100 13.84 -8.04 -5.52
N GLU A 101 15.08 -7.66 -5.20
CA GLU A 101 16.28 -8.38 -5.60
C GLU A 101 16.78 -9.19 -4.41
N ALA A 102 16.70 -10.50 -4.51
CA ALA A 102 17.10 -11.43 -3.45
C ALA A 102 17.53 -12.78 -4.02
N GLN A 103 18.55 -13.40 -3.45
CA GLN A 103 19.06 -14.71 -3.84
C GLN A 103 19.35 -14.84 -5.35
N GLY A 104 19.84 -13.76 -5.98
CA GLY A 104 20.19 -13.72 -7.40
C GLY A 104 18.98 -13.63 -8.36
N LYS A 105 17.75 -13.48 -7.84
CA LYS A 105 16.52 -13.31 -8.62
C LYS A 105 15.88 -11.95 -8.41
N ARG A 106 15.08 -11.54 -9.41
CA ARG A 106 14.24 -10.34 -9.37
C ARG A 106 12.77 -10.70 -9.38
N TYR A 107 12.08 -10.27 -8.32
CA TYR A 107 10.65 -10.45 -8.13
C TYR A 107 9.96 -9.11 -8.34
N LEU A 108 9.03 -9.03 -9.29
CA LEU A 108 8.16 -7.86 -9.47
C LEU A 108 6.83 -8.13 -8.77
N LEU A 109 6.43 -7.22 -7.89
CA LEU A 109 5.15 -7.27 -7.18
C LEU A 109 4.18 -6.32 -7.88
N ASP A 110 3.14 -6.87 -8.48
CA ASP A 110 2.18 -6.24 -9.38
C ASP A 110 2.83 -5.57 -10.61
N THR A 111 2.05 -5.20 -11.61
CA THR A 111 2.58 -4.84 -12.93
C THR A 111 2.11 -3.51 -13.50
N GLY A 112 1.22 -2.81 -12.80
CA GLY A 112 0.67 -1.55 -13.33
C GLY A 112 -0.17 -1.74 -14.59
N PHE A 113 -0.12 -0.75 -15.46
CA PHE A 113 -1.00 -0.67 -16.62
C PHE A 113 -0.35 -1.00 -17.97
N ALA A 114 0.96 -0.84 -18.14
CA ALA A 114 1.61 -0.74 -19.44
C ALA A 114 0.90 0.30 -20.35
N ASP A 115 0.47 -0.06 -21.56
CA ASP A 115 -0.27 0.82 -22.47
C ASP A 115 -1.80 0.80 -22.27
N ASN A 116 -2.30 0.09 -21.23
CA ASN A 116 -3.74 -0.04 -20.94
C ASN A 116 -4.28 1.06 -20.02
N GLY A 117 -3.43 1.88 -19.44
CA GLY A 117 -3.83 2.93 -18.51
C GLY A 117 -4.33 4.20 -19.18
N GLY A 118 -4.80 5.13 -18.35
CA GLY A 118 -5.15 6.50 -18.75
C GLY A 118 -3.94 7.44 -18.71
N PRO A 119 -4.15 8.73 -19.00
CA PRO A 119 -3.11 9.74 -18.91
C PRO A 119 -2.43 9.76 -17.54
N GLY A 120 -1.10 9.82 -17.52
CA GLY A 120 -0.30 9.85 -16.29
C GLY A 120 0.03 8.50 -15.69
N THR A 121 -0.36 7.38 -16.33
CA THR A 121 -0.06 6.01 -15.90
C THR A 121 0.69 5.23 -16.99
N GLY A 122 1.10 3.99 -16.68
CA GLY A 122 1.85 3.13 -17.63
C GLY A 122 3.34 3.47 -17.71
N LEU A 123 3.89 4.11 -16.69
CA LEU A 123 5.28 4.58 -16.65
C LEU A 123 6.25 3.56 -16.05
N LEU A 124 5.74 2.40 -15.59
CA LEU A 124 6.56 1.40 -14.89
C LEU A 124 7.83 1.02 -15.67
N HIS A 125 7.70 0.75 -16.98
CA HIS A 125 8.85 0.39 -17.81
C HIS A 125 9.91 1.48 -17.88
N THR A 126 9.50 2.73 -18.07
CA THR A 126 10.40 3.89 -18.12
C THR A 126 11.15 4.03 -16.79
N HIS A 127 10.46 3.88 -15.67
CA HIS A 127 11.05 4.03 -14.36
C HIS A 127 11.89 2.81 -13.94
N LEU A 128 11.55 1.60 -14.39
CA LEU A 128 12.42 0.42 -14.25
C LEU A 128 13.76 0.63 -14.96
N GLN A 129 13.73 1.11 -16.20
CA GLN A 129 14.95 1.44 -16.96
C GLN A 129 15.77 2.52 -16.27
N ALA A 130 15.13 3.58 -15.76
CA ALA A 130 15.80 4.62 -14.97
C ALA A 130 16.43 4.06 -13.69
N ALA A 131 15.84 3.02 -13.08
CA ALA A 131 16.40 2.31 -11.95
C ALA A 131 17.52 1.31 -12.32
N GLY A 132 17.85 1.16 -13.61
CA GLY A 132 18.84 0.19 -14.09
C GLY A 132 18.30 -1.25 -14.09
N ILE A 133 16.98 -1.43 -14.10
CA ILE A 133 16.31 -2.73 -14.10
C ILE A 133 15.69 -2.95 -15.48
N ALA A 134 16.28 -3.81 -16.29
CA ALA A 134 15.69 -4.18 -17.57
C ALA A 134 14.43 -5.03 -17.33
N PRO A 135 13.28 -4.75 -17.97
CA PRO A 135 12.08 -5.57 -17.83
C PRO A 135 12.32 -7.06 -18.14
N ALA A 136 13.18 -7.36 -19.12
CA ALA A 136 13.56 -8.73 -19.46
C ALA A 136 14.37 -9.45 -18.37
N SER A 137 14.86 -8.74 -17.34
CA SER A 137 15.59 -9.32 -16.21
C SER A 137 14.69 -9.68 -15.02
N ILE A 138 13.37 -9.49 -15.15
CA ILE A 138 12.41 -9.93 -14.13
C ILE A 138 12.20 -11.45 -14.28
N ASP A 139 12.55 -12.19 -13.24
CA ASP A 139 12.43 -13.66 -13.22
C ASP A 139 11.03 -14.11 -12.82
N THR A 140 10.44 -13.41 -11.86
CA THR A 140 9.19 -13.80 -11.23
C THR A 140 8.31 -12.57 -11.01
N ILE A 141 7.03 -12.70 -11.33
CA ILE A 141 5.99 -11.71 -11.02
C ILE A 141 5.03 -12.35 -10.03
N ILE A 142 4.69 -11.64 -8.96
CA ILE A 142 3.72 -12.11 -7.97
C ILE A 142 2.62 -11.07 -7.88
N LEU A 143 1.40 -11.50 -8.18
CA LEU A 143 0.24 -10.63 -8.15
C LEU A 143 -0.41 -10.67 -6.76
N SER A 144 -0.67 -9.49 -6.21
CA SER A 144 -1.41 -9.36 -4.95
C SER A 144 -2.87 -9.77 -5.12
N HIS A 145 -3.48 -9.37 -6.25
CA HIS A 145 -4.84 -9.71 -6.66
C HIS A 145 -5.05 -9.39 -8.16
N LEU A 146 -6.28 -9.59 -8.69
CA LEU A 146 -6.53 -9.50 -10.13
C LEU A 146 -7.34 -8.27 -10.58
N HIS A 147 -7.29 -7.14 -9.86
CA HIS A 147 -7.80 -5.87 -10.40
C HIS A 147 -6.92 -5.35 -11.55
N GLY A 148 -7.52 -4.56 -12.43
CA GLY A 148 -6.91 -4.17 -13.69
C GLY A 148 -5.59 -3.42 -13.56
N ASP A 149 -5.47 -2.52 -12.61
CA ASP A 149 -4.26 -1.73 -12.35
C ASP A 149 -3.08 -2.59 -11.85
N HIS A 150 -3.33 -3.77 -11.32
CA HIS A 150 -2.29 -4.71 -10.87
C HIS A 150 -1.83 -5.68 -11.97
N ILE A 151 -2.73 -6.03 -12.92
CA ILE A 151 -2.47 -7.08 -13.91
C ILE A 151 -2.32 -6.60 -15.34
N ASN A 152 -2.80 -5.39 -15.67
CA ASN A 152 -2.82 -4.90 -17.05
C ASN A 152 -1.43 -4.76 -17.66
N GLY A 153 -0.42 -4.54 -16.83
CA GLY A 153 0.97 -4.51 -17.22
C GLY A 153 1.56 -5.83 -17.70
N LEU A 154 0.85 -6.95 -17.53
CA LEU A 154 1.28 -8.25 -18.06
C LEU A 154 1.11 -8.36 -19.58
N ARG A 155 0.11 -7.68 -20.15
CA ARG A 155 -0.24 -7.81 -21.58
C ARG A 155 -0.61 -6.46 -22.17
N ARG A 156 0.01 -6.11 -23.27
CA ARG A 156 -0.30 -4.89 -24.05
C ARG A 156 -1.67 -4.97 -24.73
N LYS A 157 -2.17 -3.83 -25.20
CA LYS A 157 -3.42 -3.76 -25.98
C LYS A 157 -3.38 -4.60 -27.26
N ASN A 158 -2.21 -4.73 -27.88
CA ASN A 158 -2.00 -5.56 -29.08
C ASN A 158 -1.91 -7.06 -28.79
N GLY A 159 -1.98 -7.47 -27.50
CA GLY A 159 -1.93 -8.86 -27.07
C GLY A 159 -0.52 -9.38 -26.71
N GLU A 160 0.53 -8.61 -26.93
CA GLU A 160 1.90 -9.00 -26.59
C GLU A 160 2.11 -9.11 -25.08
N LEU A 161 2.84 -10.13 -24.64
CA LEU A 161 3.28 -10.25 -23.25
C LEU A 161 4.42 -9.26 -22.98
N VAL A 162 4.29 -8.55 -21.87
CA VAL A 162 5.28 -7.54 -21.47
C VAL A 162 6.51 -8.16 -20.83
N TYR A 163 6.32 -9.28 -20.14
CA TYR A 163 7.36 -10.04 -19.44
C TYR A 163 7.38 -11.51 -19.89
N PRO A 164 7.73 -11.82 -21.15
CA PRO A 164 7.57 -13.17 -21.70
C PRO A 164 8.48 -14.22 -21.03
N GLN A 165 9.55 -13.78 -20.35
CA GLN A 165 10.48 -14.68 -19.64
C GLN A 165 10.04 -14.98 -18.20
N ALA A 166 9.26 -14.09 -17.58
CA ALA A 166 8.91 -14.19 -16.17
C ALA A 166 7.88 -15.30 -15.90
N THR A 167 8.04 -15.98 -14.77
CA THR A 167 6.99 -16.81 -14.20
C THR A 167 6.02 -15.94 -13.41
N VAL A 168 4.72 -16.03 -13.66
CA VAL A 168 3.67 -15.26 -12.98
C VAL A 168 2.98 -16.14 -11.95
N TYR A 169 2.95 -15.67 -10.72
CA TYR A 169 2.25 -16.33 -9.61
C TYR A 169 0.95 -15.59 -9.29
N VAL A 170 -0.14 -16.35 -9.21
CA VAL A 170 -1.50 -15.88 -8.90
C VAL A 170 -2.07 -16.67 -7.74
N ALA A 171 -2.73 -16.01 -6.80
CA ALA A 171 -3.42 -16.69 -5.71
C ALA A 171 -4.57 -17.57 -6.27
N GLN A 172 -4.63 -18.84 -5.84
CA GLN A 172 -5.69 -19.77 -6.28
C GLN A 172 -7.11 -19.19 -6.11
N PRO A 173 -7.49 -18.54 -4.98
CA PRO A 173 -8.81 -17.97 -4.82
C PRO A 173 -9.13 -16.85 -5.82
N GLU A 174 -8.13 -16.06 -6.22
CA GLU A 174 -8.29 -15.02 -7.25
C GLU A 174 -8.63 -15.64 -8.59
N MET A 175 -7.81 -16.58 -9.04
CA MET A 175 -8.05 -17.23 -10.33
C MET A 175 -9.36 -18.00 -10.34
N ALA A 176 -9.71 -18.68 -9.25
CA ALA A 176 -10.98 -19.39 -9.12
C ALA A 176 -12.19 -18.43 -9.16
N PHE A 177 -12.10 -17.25 -8.55
CA PHE A 177 -13.17 -16.27 -8.56
C PHE A 177 -13.34 -15.63 -9.94
N TRP A 178 -12.28 -15.00 -10.45
CA TRP A 178 -12.33 -14.22 -11.68
C TRP A 178 -12.40 -15.07 -12.95
N GLY A 179 -11.95 -16.33 -12.88
CA GLY A 179 -12.05 -17.30 -13.97
C GLY A 179 -13.43 -17.96 -14.13
N ASP A 180 -14.32 -17.81 -13.14
CA ASP A 180 -15.63 -18.47 -13.11
C ASP A 180 -16.65 -17.78 -14.03
N ASP A 181 -17.13 -18.50 -15.05
CA ASP A 181 -18.12 -18.00 -16.01
C ASP A 181 -19.50 -17.82 -15.39
N ALA A 182 -19.90 -18.69 -14.47
CA ALA A 182 -21.20 -18.56 -13.80
C ALA A 182 -21.25 -17.32 -12.92
N ARG A 183 -20.16 -17.03 -12.20
CA ARG A 183 -20.02 -15.77 -11.43
C ARG A 183 -20.05 -14.55 -12.33
N MET A 184 -19.35 -14.57 -13.47
CA MET A 184 -19.37 -13.47 -14.42
C MET A 184 -20.78 -13.21 -14.93
N GLN A 185 -21.53 -14.26 -15.30
CA GLN A 185 -22.91 -14.14 -15.80
C GLN A 185 -23.87 -13.62 -14.73
N ALA A 186 -23.70 -14.05 -13.48
CA ALA A 186 -24.50 -13.61 -12.33
C ALA A 186 -24.16 -12.18 -11.84
N ALA A 187 -22.97 -11.68 -12.19
CA ALA A 187 -22.52 -10.36 -11.74
C ALA A 187 -23.36 -9.24 -12.40
N PRO A 188 -23.59 -8.12 -11.67
CA PRO A 188 -24.14 -6.91 -12.26
C PRO A 188 -23.31 -6.47 -13.47
N GLU A 189 -23.95 -5.89 -14.49
CA GLU A 189 -23.30 -5.52 -15.74
C GLU A 189 -22.03 -4.65 -15.51
N ALA A 190 -22.12 -3.67 -14.61
CA ALA A 190 -21.01 -2.81 -14.25
C ALA A 190 -19.81 -3.55 -13.66
N ALA A 191 -20.00 -4.71 -13.04
CA ALA A 191 -18.93 -5.53 -12.44
C ALA A 191 -18.32 -6.55 -13.43
N ARG A 192 -18.98 -6.83 -14.56
CA ARG A 192 -18.50 -7.84 -15.55
C ARG A 192 -17.19 -7.43 -16.22
N GLY A 193 -16.92 -6.14 -16.32
CA GLY A 193 -15.68 -5.61 -16.89
C GLY A 193 -14.42 -6.16 -16.23
N GLY A 194 -14.42 -6.38 -14.90
CA GLY A 194 -13.32 -7.00 -14.18
C GLY A 194 -13.04 -8.44 -14.64
N PHE A 195 -14.09 -9.27 -14.75
CA PHE A 195 -13.98 -10.63 -15.27
C PHE A 195 -13.47 -10.67 -16.71
N GLN A 196 -13.98 -9.79 -17.57
CA GLN A 196 -13.55 -9.68 -18.97
C GLN A 196 -12.08 -9.26 -19.06
N ASN A 197 -11.64 -8.35 -18.21
CA ASN A 197 -10.25 -7.90 -18.18
C ASN A 197 -9.30 -9.03 -17.75
N VAL A 198 -9.65 -9.81 -16.73
CA VAL A 198 -8.85 -10.98 -16.32
C VAL A 198 -8.72 -11.97 -17.47
N ARG A 199 -9.82 -12.24 -18.22
CA ARG A 199 -9.75 -13.10 -19.43
C ARG A 199 -8.88 -12.50 -20.51
N ARG A 200 -8.95 -11.18 -20.76
CA ARG A 200 -8.08 -10.49 -21.72
C ARG A 200 -6.61 -10.71 -21.39
N VAL A 201 -6.24 -10.63 -20.10
CA VAL A 201 -4.86 -10.79 -19.67
C VAL A 201 -4.40 -12.25 -19.74
N PHE A 202 -5.22 -13.19 -19.27
CA PHE A 202 -4.79 -14.58 -19.05
C PHE A 202 -5.19 -15.56 -20.14
N ASN A 203 -6.16 -15.25 -21.03
CA ASN A 203 -6.47 -16.14 -22.14
C ASN A 203 -5.25 -16.36 -23.05
N GLY A 204 -4.88 -17.63 -23.24
CA GLY A 204 -3.68 -18.00 -24.00
C GLY A 204 -2.37 -17.60 -23.31
N TYR A 205 -2.37 -17.36 -22.00
CA TYR A 205 -1.12 -17.20 -21.26
C TYR A 205 -0.35 -18.53 -21.24
N PRO A 206 0.99 -18.53 -21.47
CA PRO A 206 1.75 -19.77 -21.48
C PRO A 206 1.62 -20.55 -20.17
N GLN A 207 1.22 -21.82 -20.23
CA GLN A 207 0.93 -22.61 -19.02
C GLN A 207 2.15 -22.86 -18.16
N ASP A 208 3.33 -22.97 -18.77
CA ASP A 208 4.61 -23.11 -18.07
C ASP A 208 5.06 -21.84 -17.34
N LYS A 209 4.46 -20.70 -17.71
CA LYS A 209 4.73 -19.37 -17.11
C LYS A 209 3.68 -18.92 -16.09
N LEU A 210 2.56 -19.61 -15.97
CA LEU A 210 1.49 -19.26 -15.02
C LEU A 210 1.42 -20.30 -13.91
N LYS A 211 1.64 -19.88 -12.66
CA LYS A 211 1.59 -20.74 -11.48
C LYS A 211 0.57 -20.22 -10.47
N LEU A 212 -0.18 -21.14 -9.90
CA LEU A 212 -1.11 -20.82 -8.80
C LEU A 212 -0.43 -21.08 -7.46
N PHE A 213 -0.65 -20.23 -6.48
CA PHE A 213 -0.21 -20.44 -5.11
C PHE A 213 -1.37 -20.40 -4.11
N VAL A 214 -1.20 -21.09 -2.99
CA VAL A 214 -2.13 -21.01 -1.86
C VAL A 214 -1.65 -19.88 -0.94
N PRO A 215 -2.48 -18.86 -0.64
CA PRO A 215 -2.13 -17.81 0.33
C PRO A 215 -1.73 -18.40 1.69
N GLY A 216 -0.64 -17.91 2.28
CA GLY A 216 -0.03 -18.47 3.48
C GLY A 216 1.19 -19.35 3.21
N THR A 217 1.53 -19.60 1.93
CA THR A 217 2.74 -20.33 1.54
C THR A 217 3.91 -19.38 1.22
N ARG A 218 5.09 -19.92 0.97
CA ARG A 218 6.28 -19.17 0.57
C ARG A 218 6.66 -19.50 -0.87
N ILE A 219 6.80 -18.48 -1.69
CA ILE A 219 7.21 -18.60 -3.10
C ILE A 219 8.74 -18.61 -3.17
N ASP A 220 9.30 -19.57 -3.90
CA ASP A 220 10.74 -19.78 -4.13
C ASP A 220 11.57 -19.83 -2.83
N GLY A 221 10.96 -20.08 -1.67
CA GLY A 221 11.66 -19.99 -0.38
C GLY A 221 12.00 -18.56 0.07
N VAL A 222 11.55 -17.53 -0.65
CA VAL A 222 11.96 -16.13 -0.51
C VAL A 222 10.80 -15.23 -0.07
N ILE A 223 9.68 -15.27 -0.79
CA ILE A 223 8.56 -14.36 -0.59
C ILE A 223 7.44 -15.05 0.19
N ASP A 224 7.13 -14.53 1.38
CA ASP A 224 5.97 -14.97 2.16
C ASP A 224 4.70 -14.39 1.54
N THR A 225 3.68 -15.23 1.35
CA THR A 225 2.35 -14.81 0.95
C THR A 225 1.44 -14.76 2.17
N VAL A 226 0.86 -13.60 2.48
CA VAL A 226 0.04 -13.40 3.68
C VAL A 226 -1.41 -13.16 3.27
N PRO A 227 -2.35 -14.05 3.62
CA PRO A 227 -3.77 -13.85 3.30
C PRO A 227 -4.26 -12.49 3.82
N ALA A 228 -4.92 -11.73 2.95
CA ALA A 228 -5.48 -10.41 3.28
C ALA A 228 -6.82 -10.19 2.54
N PHE A 229 -7.72 -11.13 2.71
CA PHE A 229 -9.00 -11.18 2.00
C PHE A 229 -9.95 -10.04 2.39
N GLY A 230 -10.82 -9.66 1.47
CA GLY A 230 -11.86 -8.66 1.64
C GLY A 230 -11.85 -7.62 0.52
N HIS A 231 -10.69 -7.07 0.16
CA HIS A 231 -10.56 -6.22 -1.02
C HIS A 231 -10.95 -7.00 -2.28
N THR A 232 -10.36 -8.17 -2.46
CA THR A 232 -10.84 -9.24 -3.33
C THR A 232 -10.88 -10.56 -2.58
N PRO A 233 -11.54 -11.63 -3.12
CA PRO A 233 -11.65 -12.91 -2.44
C PRO A 233 -10.34 -13.63 -2.13
N GLY A 234 -9.28 -13.35 -2.89
CA GLY A 234 -7.97 -13.96 -2.71
C GLY A 234 -6.83 -12.96 -2.52
N HIS A 235 -7.13 -11.69 -2.24
CA HIS A 235 -6.11 -10.65 -2.04
C HIS A 235 -5.05 -11.11 -1.03
N THR A 236 -3.80 -10.92 -1.40
CA THR A 236 -2.65 -11.44 -0.66
C THR A 236 -1.57 -10.37 -0.54
N MET A 237 -1.13 -10.08 0.68
CA MET A 237 0.08 -9.28 0.92
C MET A 237 1.32 -10.14 0.68
N LEU A 238 2.43 -9.51 0.31
CA LEU A 238 3.69 -10.17 -0.01
C LEU A 238 4.80 -9.63 0.88
N ALA A 239 5.61 -10.50 1.47
CA ALA A 239 6.62 -10.04 2.41
C ALA A 239 7.96 -10.77 2.26
N ILE A 240 9.04 -10.08 2.62
CA ILE A 240 10.40 -10.63 2.64
C ILE A 240 11.14 -10.20 3.90
N GLY A 241 12.05 -11.03 4.38
CA GLY A 241 12.85 -10.76 5.57
C GLY A 241 12.11 -11.05 6.87
N SER A 242 12.66 -10.56 7.98
CA SER A 242 12.11 -10.80 9.32
C SER A 242 12.38 -9.63 10.26
N GLY A 243 11.56 -9.52 11.32
CA GLY A 243 11.71 -8.49 12.34
C GLY A 243 11.71 -7.07 11.75
N LYS A 244 12.59 -6.21 12.22
CA LYS A 244 12.71 -4.81 11.79
C LYS A 244 13.26 -4.64 10.37
N GLU A 245 13.85 -5.69 9.78
CA GLU A 245 14.31 -5.74 8.38
C GLU A 245 13.27 -6.39 7.45
N ARG A 246 12.09 -6.77 7.97
CA ARG A 246 10.99 -7.25 7.14
C ARG A 246 10.41 -6.09 6.33
N PHE A 247 10.17 -6.34 5.06
CA PHE A 247 9.32 -5.51 4.20
C PHE A 247 8.04 -6.26 3.88
N THR A 248 6.91 -5.58 3.98
CA THR A 248 5.59 -6.10 3.58
C THR A 248 4.96 -5.17 2.56
N PHE A 249 4.72 -5.70 1.37
CA PHE A 249 3.89 -5.08 0.36
C PHE A 249 2.42 -5.37 0.68
N LEU A 250 1.66 -4.32 0.95
CA LEU A 250 0.27 -4.40 1.40
C LEU A 250 -0.72 -4.68 0.26
N GLY A 251 -0.30 -4.50 -1.02
CA GLY A 251 -1.24 -4.43 -2.13
C GLY A 251 -2.32 -3.40 -1.84
N ASP A 252 -3.56 -3.81 -1.96
CA ASP A 252 -4.77 -3.01 -1.67
C ASP A 252 -5.46 -3.38 -0.35
N THR A 253 -4.77 -4.10 0.55
CA THR A 253 -5.23 -4.21 1.96
C THR A 253 -5.46 -2.80 2.51
N THR A 254 -4.63 -1.85 2.09
CA THR A 254 -4.73 -0.43 2.39
C THR A 254 -4.58 0.33 1.07
N ASN A 255 -5.64 0.99 0.65
CA ASN A 255 -5.59 1.91 -0.49
C ASN A 255 -4.85 3.22 -0.09
N TYR A 256 -5.33 4.38 -0.45
CA TYR A 256 -4.71 5.68 -0.21
C TYR A 256 -4.29 5.89 1.26
N PRO A 257 -2.98 5.99 1.62
CA PRO A 257 -2.51 5.86 3.00
C PRO A 257 -3.01 6.97 3.92
N TYR A 258 -3.19 8.17 3.39
CA TYR A 258 -3.64 9.35 4.13
C TYR A 258 -5.09 9.24 4.65
N LEU A 259 -5.86 8.29 4.12
CA LEU A 259 -7.21 7.96 4.59
C LEU A 259 -7.24 6.61 5.30
N PHE A 260 -6.80 5.53 4.62
CA PHE A 260 -7.09 4.16 5.07
C PHE A 260 -6.03 3.56 6.02
N VAL A 261 -4.84 4.15 6.12
CA VAL A 261 -3.92 3.87 7.24
C VAL A 261 -4.39 4.61 8.49
N ARG A 262 -4.82 5.87 8.35
CA ARG A 262 -5.32 6.68 9.46
C ARG A 262 -6.64 6.19 10.03
N HIS A 263 -7.53 5.74 9.15
CA HIS A 263 -8.87 5.27 9.49
C HIS A 263 -9.11 3.89 8.86
N PRO A 264 -8.52 2.82 9.43
CA PRO A 264 -8.56 1.50 8.79
C PRO A 264 -9.95 0.86 8.78
N SER A 265 -10.91 1.40 9.53
CA SER A 265 -12.33 1.01 9.50
C SER A 265 -13.12 1.63 8.35
N TRP A 266 -12.55 2.57 7.58
CA TRP A 266 -13.23 3.19 6.48
C TRP A 266 -13.28 2.26 5.26
N HIS A 267 -14.43 2.29 4.54
CA HIS A 267 -14.68 1.41 3.39
C HIS A 267 -14.36 2.12 2.09
N VAL A 268 -13.30 1.71 1.42
CA VAL A 268 -13.01 2.22 0.06
C VAL A 268 -13.97 1.60 -0.95
N MET A 269 -14.34 2.38 -1.96
CA MET A 269 -15.32 1.96 -2.98
C MET A 269 -14.93 0.70 -3.76
N PHE A 270 -13.66 0.33 -3.75
CA PHE A 270 -13.11 -0.81 -4.47
C PHE A 270 -13.12 -2.12 -3.69
N ASP A 271 -13.39 -2.07 -2.38
CA ASP A 271 -13.50 -3.29 -1.56
C ASP A 271 -14.73 -4.10 -1.95
N MET A 272 -14.54 -5.36 -2.36
CA MET A 272 -15.63 -6.28 -2.74
C MET A 272 -16.40 -6.75 -1.51
N SER A 273 -15.75 -6.92 -0.36
CA SER A 273 -16.34 -7.20 0.94
C SER A 273 -15.83 -6.16 1.95
N PRO A 274 -16.48 -4.97 2.03
CA PRO A 274 -15.94 -3.83 2.76
C PRO A 274 -15.70 -4.08 4.24
N GLU A 275 -16.60 -4.80 4.92
CA GLU A 275 -16.47 -5.15 6.34
C GLU A 275 -15.30 -6.10 6.58
N GLN A 276 -15.13 -7.11 5.72
CA GLN A 276 -14.01 -8.04 5.79
C GLN A 276 -12.70 -7.31 5.49
N ALA A 277 -12.67 -6.46 4.46
CA ALA A 277 -11.48 -5.66 4.10
C ALA A 277 -11.07 -4.75 5.25
N ALA A 278 -12.01 -4.05 5.90
CA ALA A 278 -11.74 -3.21 7.05
C ALA A 278 -11.21 -4.01 8.25
N THR A 279 -11.81 -5.17 8.56
CA THR A 279 -11.34 -6.07 9.63
C THR A 279 -9.93 -6.57 9.35
N THR A 280 -9.67 -7.03 8.13
CA THR A 280 -8.35 -7.49 7.68
C THR A 280 -7.32 -6.35 7.77
N ARG A 281 -7.66 -5.17 7.29
CA ARG A 281 -6.81 -3.97 7.31
C ARG A 281 -6.42 -3.61 8.74
N GLN A 282 -7.39 -3.51 9.65
CA GLN A 282 -7.14 -3.20 11.06
C GLN A 282 -6.18 -4.21 11.70
N ALA A 283 -6.45 -5.50 11.53
CA ALA A 283 -5.63 -6.57 12.09
C ALA A 283 -4.20 -6.55 11.54
N GLN A 284 -4.04 -6.39 10.23
CA GLN A 284 -2.72 -6.41 9.58
C GLN A 284 -1.91 -5.16 9.92
N LEU A 285 -2.51 -3.97 9.91
CA LEU A 285 -1.80 -2.74 10.28
C LEU A 285 -1.37 -2.77 11.75
N ALA A 286 -2.21 -3.27 12.66
CA ALA A 286 -1.86 -3.41 14.07
C ALA A 286 -0.65 -4.35 14.26
N ARG A 287 -0.66 -5.51 13.60
CA ARG A 287 0.43 -6.47 13.63
C ARG A 287 1.73 -5.86 13.10
N LEU A 288 1.68 -5.19 11.93
CA LEU A 288 2.86 -4.59 11.29
C LEU A 288 3.42 -3.41 12.09
N ALA A 289 2.56 -2.62 12.73
CA ALA A 289 2.99 -1.56 13.66
C ALA A 289 3.73 -2.13 14.88
N GLN A 290 3.22 -3.21 15.46
CA GLN A 290 3.85 -3.90 16.60
C GLN A 290 5.20 -4.54 16.20
N GLU A 291 5.27 -5.13 15.01
CA GLU A 291 6.52 -5.71 14.48
C GLU A 291 7.57 -4.62 14.16
N GLY A 292 7.14 -3.38 13.94
CA GLY A 292 8.01 -2.27 13.52
C GLY A 292 8.69 -2.53 12.18
N SER A 293 8.06 -3.34 11.32
CA SER A 293 8.58 -3.69 9.98
C SER A 293 8.35 -2.56 8.98
N TRP A 294 9.05 -2.60 7.85
CA TRP A 294 8.82 -1.70 6.74
C TRP A 294 7.57 -2.12 5.96
N VAL A 295 6.78 -1.15 5.54
CA VAL A 295 5.58 -1.37 4.73
C VAL A 295 5.59 -0.49 3.48
N GLY A 296 4.96 -0.98 2.43
CA GLY A 296 4.63 -0.24 1.23
C GLY A 296 3.29 -0.74 0.67
N GLY A 297 2.57 0.09 -0.04
CA GLY A 297 1.28 -0.25 -0.65
C GLY A 297 1.27 0.13 -2.12
N PHE A 298 0.37 -0.48 -2.89
CA PHE A 298 0.29 -0.19 -4.31
C PHE A 298 -0.15 1.26 -4.59
N HIS A 299 -1.05 1.79 -3.76
CA HIS A 299 -1.51 3.18 -3.86
C HIS A 299 -0.79 4.12 -2.88
N PHE A 300 0.46 3.82 -2.56
CA PHE A 300 1.31 4.65 -1.72
C PHE A 300 2.22 5.52 -2.59
N PRO A 301 2.32 6.83 -2.34
CA PRO A 301 3.24 7.68 -3.10
C PRO A 301 4.69 7.32 -2.80
N LEU A 302 5.61 7.65 -3.70
CA LEU A 302 7.03 7.58 -3.38
C LEU A 302 7.35 8.47 -2.15
N PRO A 303 8.25 8.04 -1.27
CA PRO A 303 9.29 7.01 -1.49
C PRO A 303 8.79 5.55 -1.49
N GLY A 304 7.51 5.29 -1.26
CA GLY A 304 6.93 3.93 -1.28
C GLY A 304 7.25 3.08 -0.04
N PHE A 305 8.09 3.57 0.86
CA PHE A 305 8.52 2.87 2.07
C PHE A 305 8.19 3.68 3.30
N GLY A 306 7.69 3.03 4.32
CA GLY A 306 7.45 3.66 5.61
C GLY A 306 7.32 2.63 6.72
N ARG A 307 7.17 3.11 7.94
CA ARG A 307 6.79 2.31 9.10
C ARG A 307 5.47 2.82 9.65
N LEU A 308 4.77 1.95 10.33
CA LEU A 308 3.50 2.30 10.96
C LEU A 308 3.74 2.73 12.41
N GLN A 309 3.18 3.86 12.79
CA GLN A 309 3.13 4.33 14.17
C GLN A 309 1.69 4.34 14.64
N THR A 310 1.41 3.68 15.77
CA THR A 310 0.08 3.64 16.37
C THR A 310 -0.33 5.05 16.84
N ARG A 311 -1.60 5.40 16.63
CA ARG A 311 -2.28 6.60 17.11
C ARG A 311 -3.38 6.23 18.09
N SER A 312 -4.05 7.24 18.63
CA SER A 312 -5.31 7.05 19.39
C SER A 312 -6.38 6.38 18.54
N GLU A 313 -6.41 6.68 17.24
CA GLU A 313 -7.25 6.05 16.24
C GLU A 313 -6.42 5.78 14.99
N GLY A 314 -6.32 4.49 14.58
CA GLY A 314 -5.55 4.07 13.40
C GLY A 314 -4.05 4.23 13.53
N PHE A 315 -3.39 4.57 12.43
CA PHE A 315 -1.93 4.61 12.34
C PHE A 315 -1.46 5.81 11.49
N ASP A 316 -0.23 6.24 11.72
CA ASP A 316 0.52 7.09 10.78
C ASP A 316 1.48 6.22 9.97
N TRP A 317 1.61 6.54 8.68
CA TRP A 317 2.65 5.98 7.83
C TRP A 317 3.80 6.97 7.76
N LEU A 318 4.94 6.60 8.36
CA LEU A 318 6.15 7.42 8.47
C LEU A 318 7.18 6.96 7.43
N THR A 319 7.56 7.83 6.51
CA THR A 319 8.55 7.59 5.45
C THR A 319 9.96 8.00 5.84
#